data_1fea7bdb6b5492ddf24a382ecb579ae5
#
_entry.id   1fea7bdb6b5492ddf24a382ecb579ae5
#
_cell.length_a   1.000
_cell.length_b   1.000
_cell.length_c   1.000
_cell.angle_alpha   90.00
_cell.angle_beta   90.00
_cell.angle_gamma   90.00
#
_symmetry.space_group_name_H-M   'P 1'
#
loop_
_entity.id
_entity.type
_entity.pdbx_description
1 polymer ?
#
loop_
_entity_poly.entity_id
_entity_poly.type
_entity_poly.pdbx_seq_one_letter_code
_entity_poly.pdbx_strand_id
1 'polypeptide(L)'
;MGSIEVICGSMFSGKTEELIRRLKRLRYANKTFKVFKPEIDTRNKKNSIQTHSKIEIEAQTVNKAAEILKHKENFDVIGVDEAQFFSDDIVEVCNNLANGGVRVIVAGLDMDYSGKPFGPMPNLMAIAEKVTKVHAVCADTGLPALYSFRKLENDNVVMLGEKNEYEPLSRKAFVSKMKKK
;
A
#
# COMPACT_ATOMS: atom_id res chain seq x y z
N MET A 1 -18.04 5.49 13.94
CA MET A 1 -18.08 6.29 12.69
C MET A 1 -17.01 5.73 11.76
N GLY A 2 -17.38 5.39 10.52
CA GLY A 2 -16.43 4.91 9.52
C GLY A 2 -15.47 6.01 9.10
N SER A 3 -14.33 5.62 8.56
CA SER A 3 -13.28 6.54 8.05
C SER A 3 -12.34 5.81 7.12
N ILE A 4 -11.64 6.56 6.28
CA ILE A 4 -10.59 6.06 5.39
C ILE A 4 -9.26 6.65 5.82
N GLU A 5 -8.28 5.77 6.06
CA GLU A 5 -6.90 6.14 6.34
C GLU A 5 -6.00 5.59 5.25
N VAL A 6 -5.16 6.41 4.65
CA VAL A 6 -4.20 5.99 3.62
C VAL A 6 -2.78 6.07 4.15
N ILE A 7 -2.03 4.98 4.00
CA ILE A 7 -0.59 4.89 4.25
C ILE A 7 0.09 4.76 2.89
N CYS A 8 0.81 5.79 2.46
CA CYS A 8 1.46 5.83 1.15
C CYS A 8 2.96 6.10 1.27
N GLY A 9 3.70 5.86 0.20
CA GLY A 9 5.14 6.10 0.11
C GLY A 9 5.85 5.12 -0.82
N SER A 10 7.16 5.29 -0.99
CA SER A 10 7.99 4.45 -1.86
C SER A 10 8.11 3.01 -1.37
N MET A 11 8.71 2.15 -2.17
CA MET A 11 9.16 0.84 -1.70
C MET A 11 10.15 1.02 -0.53
N PHE A 12 10.20 0.04 0.36
CA PHE A 12 11.06 0.02 1.56
C PHE A 12 10.77 1.11 2.60
N SER A 13 9.63 1.81 2.50
CA SER A 13 9.26 2.90 3.42
C SER A 13 8.50 2.46 4.68
N GLY A 14 8.22 1.16 4.84
CA GLY A 14 7.52 0.65 6.01
C GLY A 14 5.99 0.76 5.97
N LYS A 15 5.37 0.84 4.77
CA LYS A 15 3.89 0.91 4.64
C LYS A 15 3.18 -0.28 5.28
N THR A 16 3.58 -1.49 4.93
CA THR A 16 3.00 -2.73 5.47
C THR A 16 3.27 -2.85 6.98
N GLU A 17 4.45 -2.42 7.47
CA GLU A 17 4.76 -2.33 8.89
C GLU A 17 3.77 -1.41 9.62
N GLU A 18 3.50 -0.23 9.07
CA GLU A 18 2.57 0.75 9.67
C GLU A 18 1.12 0.24 9.62
N LEU A 19 0.71 -0.40 8.52
CA LEU A 19 -0.59 -1.07 8.42
C LEU A 19 -0.73 -2.12 9.54
N ILE A 20 0.20 -3.04 9.63
CA ILE A 20 0.22 -4.11 10.64
C ILE A 20 0.24 -3.51 12.05
N ARG A 21 1.02 -2.47 12.30
CA ARG A 21 1.06 -1.76 13.59
C ARG A 21 -0.30 -1.21 13.98
N ARG A 22 -1.03 -0.57 13.06
CA ARG A 22 -2.39 -0.06 13.32
C ARG A 22 -3.36 -1.20 13.61
N LEU A 23 -3.32 -2.27 12.82
CA LEU A 23 -4.20 -3.43 12.99
C LEU A 23 -3.96 -4.16 14.32
N LYS A 24 -2.69 -4.38 14.71
CA LYS A 24 -2.38 -5.03 15.99
C LYS A 24 -2.94 -4.27 17.20
N ARG A 25 -2.98 -2.94 17.15
CA ARG A 25 -3.55 -2.11 18.23
C ARG A 25 -5.06 -2.31 18.41
N LEU A 26 -5.78 -2.76 17.36
CA LEU A 26 -7.21 -3.02 17.43
C LEU A 26 -7.55 -4.15 18.41
N ARG A 27 -6.64 -5.12 18.60
CA ARG A 27 -6.82 -6.21 19.56
C ARG A 27 -7.00 -5.69 21.00
N TYR A 28 -6.29 -4.61 21.35
CA TYR A 28 -6.43 -3.97 22.68
C TYR A 28 -7.75 -3.19 22.83
N ALA A 29 -8.39 -2.85 21.72
CA ALA A 29 -9.68 -2.17 21.67
C ALA A 29 -10.86 -3.14 21.46
N ASN A 30 -10.63 -4.47 21.51
CA ASN A 30 -11.61 -5.52 21.21
C ASN A 30 -12.32 -5.31 19.87
N LYS A 31 -11.59 -4.83 18.85
CA LYS A 31 -12.09 -4.60 17.49
C LYS A 31 -11.68 -5.71 16.55
N THR A 32 -12.64 -6.18 15.75
CA THR A 32 -12.41 -7.18 14.71
C THR A 32 -11.85 -6.52 13.46
N PHE A 33 -10.97 -7.23 12.75
CA PHE A 33 -10.45 -6.75 11.47
C PHE A 33 -10.21 -7.89 10.47
N LYS A 34 -10.25 -7.56 9.19
CA LYS A 34 -9.86 -8.41 8.06
C LYS A 34 -8.93 -7.63 7.14
N VAL A 35 -7.96 -8.34 6.54
CA VAL A 35 -7.00 -7.74 5.59
C VAL A 35 -7.19 -8.34 4.23
N PHE A 36 -7.10 -7.51 3.21
CA PHE A 36 -7.20 -7.88 1.80
C PHE A 36 -5.97 -7.42 1.02
N LYS A 37 -5.59 -8.18 0.01
CA LYS A 37 -4.57 -7.81 -0.97
C LYS A 37 -4.96 -8.28 -2.37
N PRO A 38 -4.47 -7.61 -3.43
CA PRO A 38 -4.76 -8.02 -4.80
C PRO A 38 -4.05 -9.33 -5.16
N GLU A 39 -4.67 -10.16 -5.99
CA GLU A 39 -4.12 -11.46 -6.41
C GLU A 39 -2.80 -11.33 -7.16
N ILE A 40 -2.57 -10.22 -7.85
CA ILE A 40 -1.31 -9.96 -8.56
C ILE A 40 -0.10 -9.91 -7.62
N ASP A 41 -0.30 -9.63 -6.32
CA ASP A 41 0.81 -9.65 -5.34
C ASP A 41 1.12 -11.07 -4.88
N THR A 42 2.07 -11.71 -5.56
CA THR A 42 2.55 -13.07 -5.30
C THR A 42 3.85 -13.12 -4.47
N ARG A 43 4.38 -11.97 -4.01
CA ARG A 43 5.67 -11.88 -3.28
C ARG A 43 5.66 -12.61 -1.94
N ASN A 44 4.52 -12.63 -1.28
CA ASN A 44 4.33 -13.36 -0.01
C ASN A 44 3.43 -14.58 -0.21
N LYS A 45 3.32 -15.42 0.83
CA LYS A 45 2.36 -16.53 0.83
C LYS A 45 0.97 -16.02 0.43
N LYS A 46 0.22 -16.82 -0.32
CA LYS A 46 -1.05 -16.44 -0.93
C LYS A 46 -2.04 -15.76 0.03
N ASN A 47 -2.04 -16.15 1.31
CA ASN A 47 -3.00 -15.69 2.31
C ASN A 47 -2.38 -14.91 3.46
N SER A 48 -1.30 -14.16 3.22
CA SER A 48 -0.71 -13.31 4.25
C SER A 48 -0.08 -12.04 3.70
N ILE A 49 0.04 -11.03 4.56
CA ILE A 49 0.95 -9.89 4.39
C ILE A 49 2.08 -10.03 5.40
N GLN A 50 3.29 -9.70 5.00
CA GLN A 50 4.47 -9.85 5.83
C GLN A 50 5.34 -8.59 5.78
N THR A 51 5.89 -8.21 6.93
CA THR A 51 6.90 -7.16 7.03
C THR A 51 8.30 -7.69 6.67
N HIS A 52 9.24 -6.78 6.37
CA HIS A 52 10.65 -7.15 6.23
C HIS A 52 11.23 -7.79 7.50
N SER A 53 10.68 -7.48 8.68
CA SER A 53 11.03 -8.10 9.97
C SER A 53 10.30 -9.43 10.22
N LYS A 54 9.68 -10.03 9.19
CA LYS A 54 8.97 -11.33 9.25
C LYS A 54 7.74 -11.35 10.18
N ILE A 55 7.18 -10.21 10.51
CA ILE A 55 5.89 -10.15 11.19
C ILE A 55 4.81 -10.39 10.15
N GLU A 56 3.97 -11.40 10.38
CA GLU A 56 2.93 -11.85 9.45
C GLU A 56 1.53 -11.62 10.03
N ILE A 57 0.60 -11.23 9.18
CA ILE A 57 -0.85 -11.20 9.45
C ILE A 57 -1.57 -11.90 8.30
N GLU A 58 -2.60 -12.68 8.64
CA GLU A 58 -3.47 -13.30 7.64
C GLU A 58 -4.14 -12.24 6.77
N ALA A 59 -4.09 -12.43 5.45
CA ALA A 59 -4.74 -11.59 4.47
C ALA A 59 -5.47 -12.43 3.43
N GLN A 60 -6.63 -12.00 3.03
CA GLN A 60 -7.38 -12.63 1.95
C GLN A 60 -6.98 -12.01 0.61
N THR A 61 -6.61 -12.88 -0.32
CA THR A 61 -6.36 -12.48 -1.70
C THR A 61 -7.67 -12.33 -2.44
N VAL A 62 -7.85 -11.23 -3.18
CA VAL A 62 -9.05 -10.96 -3.99
C VAL A 62 -8.67 -10.48 -5.39
N ASN A 63 -9.49 -10.86 -6.37
CA ASN A 63 -9.33 -10.44 -7.76
C ASN A 63 -9.99 -9.08 -8.03
N LYS A 64 -11.14 -8.84 -7.41
CA LYS A 64 -11.94 -7.63 -7.61
C LYS A 64 -12.19 -6.93 -6.28
N ALA A 65 -12.04 -5.61 -6.28
CA ALA A 65 -12.30 -4.80 -5.08
C ALA A 65 -13.72 -4.99 -4.51
N ALA A 66 -14.72 -5.20 -5.37
CA ALA A 66 -16.11 -5.45 -4.97
C ALA A 66 -16.28 -6.67 -4.04
N GLU A 67 -15.35 -7.65 -4.07
CA GLU A 67 -15.39 -8.79 -3.16
C GLU A 67 -15.24 -8.38 -1.70
N ILE A 68 -14.54 -7.28 -1.43
CA ILE A 68 -14.31 -6.74 -0.09
C ILE A 68 -15.62 -6.29 0.55
N LEU A 69 -16.58 -5.79 -0.24
CA LEU A 69 -17.89 -5.32 0.27
C LEU A 69 -18.70 -6.42 0.97
N LYS A 70 -18.48 -7.69 0.61
CA LYS A 70 -19.16 -8.83 1.26
C LYS A 70 -18.84 -8.96 2.75
N HIS A 71 -17.79 -8.29 3.20
CA HIS A 71 -17.31 -8.35 4.58
C HIS A 71 -17.68 -7.12 5.43
N LYS A 72 -18.48 -6.17 4.87
CA LYS A 72 -18.84 -4.90 5.49
C LYS A 72 -19.46 -5.05 6.89
N GLU A 73 -20.33 -6.05 7.09
CA GLU A 73 -21.06 -6.23 8.33
C GLU A 73 -20.32 -7.13 9.34
N ASN A 74 -19.21 -7.74 8.94
CA ASN A 74 -18.52 -8.75 9.72
C ASN A 74 -17.32 -8.21 10.52
N PHE A 75 -16.81 -7.01 10.16
CA PHE A 75 -15.59 -6.46 10.75
C PHE A 75 -15.72 -4.98 11.05
N ASP A 76 -15.16 -4.55 12.17
CA ASP A 76 -15.06 -3.13 12.54
C ASP A 76 -14.06 -2.38 11.66
N VAL A 77 -13.02 -3.09 11.19
CA VAL A 77 -11.91 -2.51 10.42
C VAL A 77 -11.54 -3.41 9.25
N ILE A 78 -11.36 -2.79 8.10
CA ILE A 78 -10.84 -3.45 6.89
C ILE A 78 -9.49 -2.84 6.53
N GLY A 79 -8.47 -3.69 6.44
CA GLY A 79 -7.15 -3.36 5.90
C GLY A 79 -7.05 -3.74 4.43
N VAL A 80 -6.44 -2.89 3.62
CA VAL A 80 -6.12 -3.17 2.21
C VAL A 80 -4.64 -2.90 2.00
N ASP A 81 -3.87 -3.91 1.62
CA ASP A 81 -2.45 -3.74 1.26
C ASP A 81 -2.26 -3.77 -0.26
N GLU A 82 -1.16 -3.17 -0.73
CA GLU A 82 -0.79 -3.06 -2.16
C GLU A 82 -1.90 -2.48 -3.04
N ALA A 83 -2.59 -1.46 -2.52
CA ALA A 83 -3.80 -0.90 -3.13
C ALA A 83 -3.59 -0.33 -4.54
N GLN A 84 -2.37 0.06 -4.91
CA GLN A 84 -2.03 0.55 -6.26
C GLN A 84 -2.28 -0.47 -7.38
N PHE A 85 -2.43 -1.74 -7.04
CA PHE A 85 -2.68 -2.81 -8.00
C PHE A 85 -4.16 -3.13 -8.21
N PHE A 86 -5.06 -2.53 -7.46
CA PHE A 86 -6.49 -2.59 -7.75
C PHE A 86 -6.87 -1.64 -8.89
N SER A 87 -8.00 -1.90 -9.53
CA SER A 87 -8.67 -0.97 -10.43
C SER A 87 -9.31 0.19 -9.66
N ASP A 88 -9.70 1.25 -10.37
CA ASP A 88 -10.23 2.49 -9.74
C ASP A 88 -11.51 2.28 -8.92
N ASP A 89 -12.23 1.17 -9.13
CA ASP A 89 -13.40 0.79 -8.35
C ASP A 89 -13.12 0.59 -6.84
N ILE A 90 -11.86 0.36 -6.44
CA ILE A 90 -11.47 0.30 -5.02
C ILE A 90 -11.79 1.61 -4.28
N VAL A 91 -11.79 2.75 -4.96
CA VAL A 91 -12.11 4.06 -4.38
C VAL A 91 -13.56 4.09 -3.90
N GLU A 92 -14.48 3.65 -4.75
CA GLU A 92 -15.90 3.56 -4.41
C GLU A 92 -16.16 2.48 -3.35
N VAL A 93 -15.47 1.36 -3.41
CA VAL A 93 -15.53 0.30 -2.40
C VAL A 93 -15.13 0.85 -1.02
N CYS A 94 -14.03 1.58 -0.92
CA CYS A 94 -13.59 2.19 0.34
C CYS A 94 -14.61 3.19 0.87
N ASN A 95 -15.18 4.05 0.00
CA ASN A 95 -16.25 4.97 0.36
C ASN A 95 -17.49 4.25 0.91
N ASN A 96 -17.95 3.20 0.23
CA ASN A 96 -19.11 2.43 0.63
C ASN A 96 -18.91 1.72 1.99
N LEU A 97 -17.71 1.22 2.26
CA LEU A 97 -17.34 0.64 3.55
C LEU A 97 -17.36 1.71 4.65
N ALA A 98 -16.71 2.85 4.40
CA ALA A 98 -16.63 3.93 5.39
C ALA A 98 -18.00 4.55 5.68
N ASN A 99 -18.81 4.82 4.64
CA ASN A 99 -20.19 5.29 4.78
C ASN A 99 -21.06 4.30 5.55
N GLY A 100 -20.74 3.01 5.50
CA GLY A 100 -21.38 1.95 6.30
C GLY A 100 -20.86 1.81 7.72
N GLY A 101 -19.95 2.68 8.17
CA GLY A 101 -19.43 2.67 9.54
C GLY A 101 -18.13 1.91 9.74
N VAL A 102 -17.57 1.28 8.71
CA VAL A 102 -16.32 0.53 8.78
C VAL A 102 -15.11 1.49 8.71
N ARG A 103 -14.12 1.28 9.55
CA ARG A 103 -12.82 1.96 9.42
C ARG A 103 -11.97 1.25 8.37
N VAL A 104 -11.59 1.93 7.31
CA VAL A 104 -10.77 1.39 6.23
C VAL A 104 -9.34 1.92 6.34
N ILE A 105 -8.35 1.02 6.35
CA ILE A 105 -6.93 1.38 6.37
C ILE A 105 -6.28 0.84 5.12
N VAL A 106 -5.87 1.72 4.23
CA VAL A 106 -5.30 1.40 2.92
C VAL A 106 -3.80 1.64 2.94
N ALA A 107 -3.00 0.70 2.42
CA ALA A 107 -1.57 0.87 2.21
C ALA A 107 -1.23 0.65 0.73
N GLY A 108 -0.38 1.50 0.16
CA GLY A 108 0.02 1.37 -1.24
C GLY A 108 1.11 2.35 -1.69
N LEU A 109 1.70 2.06 -2.84
CA LEU A 109 2.66 2.94 -3.51
C LEU A 109 1.94 4.15 -4.11
N ASP A 110 2.33 5.36 -3.74
CA ASP A 110 1.74 6.59 -4.28
C ASP A 110 2.28 6.95 -5.68
N MET A 111 3.48 6.47 -6.01
CA MET A 111 4.11 6.65 -7.33
C MET A 111 4.65 5.33 -7.86
N ASP A 112 4.63 5.19 -9.19
CA ASP A 112 5.29 4.12 -9.90
C ASP A 112 6.82 4.36 -10.00
N TYR A 113 7.54 3.44 -10.68
CA TYR A 113 8.98 3.52 -10.86
C TYR A 113 9.45 4.73 -11.69
N SER A 114 8.56 5.34 -12.48
CA SER A 114 8.85 6.55 -13.26
C SER A 114 8.58 7.85 -12.50
N GLY A 115 8.09 7.73 -11.26
CA GLY A 115 7.74 8.87 -10.42
C GLY A 115 6.36 9.49 -10.74
N LYS A 116 5.52 8.79 -11.50
CA LYS A 116 4.14 9.20 -11.80
C LYS A 116 3.17 8.65 -10.73
N PRO A 117 2.04 9.33 -10.50
CA PRO A 117 0.97 8.81 -9.65
C PRO A 117 0.57 7.39 -10.05
N PHE A 118 0.38 6.48 -9.08
CA PHE A 118 0.18 5.08 -9.34
C PHE A 118 -1.26 4.62 -9.05
N GLY A 119 -1.93 4.12 -10.11
CA GLY A 119 -3.26 3.51 -10.03
C GLY A 119 -4.27 4.36 -9.25
N PRO A 120 -5.11 3.75 -8.41
CA PRO A 120 -6.16 4.44 -7.67
C PRO A 120 -5.63 5.27 -6.48
N MET A 121 -4.34 5.21 -6.15
CA MET A 121 -3.80 5.83 -4.95
C MET A 121 -4.06 7.34 -4.84
N PRO A 122 -3.93 8.16 -5.90
CA PRO A 122 -4.26 9.59 -5.80
C PRO A 122 -5.71 9.85 -5.39
N ASN A 123 -6.64 9.08 -5.93
CA ASN A 123 -8.06 9.20 -5.61
C ASN A 123 -8.37 8.71 -4.20
N LEU A 124 -7.74 7.62 -3.76
CA LEU A 124 -7.84 7.12 -2.38
C LEU A 124 -7.30 8.15 -1.37
N MET A 125 -6.17 8.81 -1.70
CA MET A 125 -5.61 9.87 -0.86
C MET A 125 -6.53 11.10 -0.79
N ALA A 126 -7.23 11.42 -1.89
CA ALA A 126 -8.13 12.57 -1.95
C ALA A 126 -9.38 12.41 -1.07
N ILE A 127 -9.92 11.17 -0.96
CA ILE A 127 -11.12 10.89 -0.17
C ILE A 127 -10.85 10.52 1.29
N ALA A 128 -9.57 10.32 1.67
CA ALA A 128 -9.20 9.87 3.00
C ALA A 128 -9.26 10.99 4.04
N GLU A 129 -9.84 10.71 5.22
CA GLU A 129 -9.78 11.62 6.38
C GLU A 129 -8.34 11.74 6.92
N LYS A 130 -7.49 10.72 6.67
CA LYS A 130 -6.10 10.75 7.12
C LYS A 130 -5.16 10.15 6.10
N VAL A 131 -4.18 10.93 5.65
CA VAL A 131 -3.08 10.46 4.81
C VAL A 131 -1.78 10.49 5.61
N THR A 132 -1.07 9.34 5.64
CA THR A 132 0.25 9.21 6.25
C THR A 132 1.24 8.82 5.18
N LYS A 133 2.10 9.76 4.80
CA LYS A 133 3.18 9.51 3.83
C LYS A 133 4.44 9.10 4.57
N VAL A 134 4.84 7.84 4.40
CA VAL A 134 6.06 7.26 4.98
C VAL A 134 7.21 7.30 3.98
N HIS A 135 8.44 7.40 4.49
CA HIS A 135 9.64 7.55 3.68
C HIS A 135 10.61 6.41 3.94
N ALA A 136 11.27 5.94 2.88
CA ALA A 136 12.43 5.09 3.01
C ALA A 136 13.69 5.95 3.23
N VAL A 137 14.83 5.30 3.37
CA VAL A 137 16.15 5.96 3.39
C VAL A 137 16.77 5.85 2.01
N CYS A 138 17.19 6.97 1.44
CA CYS A 138 17.79 7.04 0.12
C CYS A 138 19.13 6.27 0.09
N ALA A 139 19.26 5.33 -0.84
CA ALA A 139 20.45 4.49 -0.99
C ALA A 139 21.71 5.31 -1.29
N ASP A 140 21.58 6.43 -2.03
CA ASP A 140 22.72 7.25 -2.43
C ASP A 140 23.11 8.32 -1.40
N THR A 141 22.14 8.85 -0.64
CA THR A 141 22.36 10.08 0.15
C THR A 141 22.06 9.94 1.64
N GLY A 142 21.43 8.85 2.08
CA GLY A 142 20.94 8.68 3.45
C GLY A 142 19.76 9.59 3.83
N LEU A 143 19.29 10.47 2.94
CA LEU A 143 18.15 11.36 3.14
C LEU A 143 16.81 10.64 2.95
N PRO A 144 15.67 11.22 3.36
CA PRO A 144 14.37 10.66 3.08
C PRO A 144 14.14 10.38 1.58
N ALA A 145 13.73 9.14 1.27
CA ALA A 145 13.45 8.67 -0.09
C ALA A 145 11.96 8.62 -0.36
N LEU A 146 11.57 9.20 -1.50
CA LEU A 146 10.18 9.25 -1.97
C LEU A 146 9.95 8.42 -3.23
N TYR A 147 11.03 8.05 -3.93
CA TYR A 147 10.98 7.41 -5.22
C TYR A 147 11.45 5.96 -5.14
N SER A 148 10.79 5.08 -5.90
CA SER A 148 11.17 3.68 -6.10
C SER A 148 11.85 3.57 -7.44
N PHE A 149 13.18 3.71 -7.49
CA PHE A 149 13.92 3.62 -8.75
C PHE A 149 14.10 2.17 -9.17
N ARG A 150 13.69 1.84 -10.40
CA ARG A 150 13.91 0.52 -10.99
C ARG A 150 15.29 0.44 -11.63
N LYS A 151 16.09 -0.51 -11.17
CA LYS A 151 17.47 -0.72 -11.66
C LYS A 151 17.51 -1.42 -13.02
N LEU A 152 16.56 -2.31 -13.28
CA LEU A 152 16.47 -3.09 -14.52
C LEU A 152 15.73 -2.30 -15.62
N GLU A 153 16.14 -2.48 -16.87
CA GLU A 153 15.44 -1.97 -18.03
C GLU A 153 14.26 -2.90 -18.35
N ASN A 154 13.06 -2.42 -18.07
CA ASN A 154 11.82 -3.10 -18.40
C ASN A 154 10.71 -2.05 -18.43
N ASP A 155 9.93 -2.01 -19.51
CA ASP A 155 8.87 -1.02 -19.73
C ASP A 155 7.54 -1.35 -19.05
N ASN A 156 7.38 -2.56 -18.48
CA ASN A 156 6.17 -2.91 -17.76
C ASN A 156 6.03 -2.05 -16.51
N VAL A 157 4.90 -1.38 -16.34
CA VAL A 157 4.60 -0.55 -15.16
C VAL A 157 4.59 -1.41 -13.90
N VAL A 158 3.99 -2.58 -13.99
CA VAL A 158 3.95 -3.57 -12.91
C VAL A 158 5.07 -4.58 -13.10
N MET A 159 6.04 -4.54 -12.21
CA MET A 159 7.06 -5.57 -12.05
C MET A 159 7.18 -5.85 -10.55
N LEU A 160 6.76 -7.03 -10.15
CA LEU A 160 6.95 -7.49 -8.77
C LEU A 160 8.44 -7.72 -8.54
N GLY A 161 9.01 -7.06 -7.55
CA GLY A 161 10.44 -7.13 -7.27
C GLY A 161 10.77 -6.71 -5.86
N GLU A 162 12.00 -6.99 -5.46
CA GLU A 162 12.55 -6.70 -4.15
C GLU A 162 13.80 -5.80 -4.27
N LYS A 163 14.73 -5.89 -3.31
CA LYS A 163 15.95 -5.05 -3.23
C LYS A 163 16.89 -5.19 -4.44
N ASN A 164 16.82 -6.29 -5.18
CA ASN A 164 17.66 -6.49 -6.36
C ASN A 164 17.19 -5.65 -7.55
N GLU A 165 15.88 -5.43 -7.68
CA GLU A 165 15.25 -4.76 -8.81
C GLU A 165 14.99 -3.28 -8.55
N TYR A 166 14.81 -2.89 -7.28
CA TYR A 166 14.45 -1.52 -6.88
C TYR A 166 15.38 -0.97 -5.80
N GLU A 167 15.50 0.36 -5.81
CA GLU A 167 16.16 1.10 -4.72
C GLU A 167 15.37 2.36 -4.38
N PRO A 168 15.32 2.73 -3.09
CA PRO A 168 14.68 3.97 -2.65
C PRO A 168 15.60 5.16 -2.87
N LEU A 169 15.10 6.21 -3.53
CA LEU A 169 15.87 7.40 -3.84
C LEU A 169 15.18 8.69 -3.38
N SER A 170 15.99 9.65 -2.96
CA SER A 170 15.56 11.04 -2.81
C SER A 170 15.27 11.66 -4.20
N ARG A 171 14.52 12.76 -4.26
CA ARG A 171 14.19 13.44 -5.52
C ARG A 171 15.44 13.76 -6.36
N LYS A 172 16.47 14.32 -5.73
CA LYS A 172 17.72 14.68 -6.41
C LYS A 172 18.42 13.48 -7.01
N ALA A 173 18.56 12.39 -6.24
CA ALA A 173 19.21 11.16 -6.71
C ALA A 173 18.38 10.50 -7.83
N PHE A 174 17.05 10.43 -7.68
CA PHE A 174 16.15 9.88 -8.69
C PHE A 174 16.26 10.62 -10.02
N VAL A 175 16.12 11.96 -10.02
CA VAL A 175 16.21 12.77 -11.24
C VAL A 175 17.59 12.61 -11.91
N SER A 176 18.68 12.54 -11.13
CA SER A 176 20.02 12.33 -11.66
C SER A 176 20.16 10.96 -12.37
N LYS A 177 19.61 9.88 -11.75
CA LYS A 177 19.68 8.53 -12.37
C LYS A 177 18.78 8.39 -13.58
N MET A 178 17.57 8.98 -13.55
CA MET A 178 16.65 8.95 -14.70
C MET A 178 17.20 9.66 -15.95
N LYS A 179 18.06 10.68 -15.77
CA LYS A 179 18.74 11.36 -16.91
C LYS A 179 19.86 10.53 -17.53
N LYS A 180 20.37 9.53 -16.82
CA LYS A 180 21.47 8.66 -17.29
C LYS A 180 20.96 7.36 -17.93
N LYS A 181 19.65 7.11 -17.82
CA LYS A 181 18.93 5.99 -18.40
C LYS A 181 18.32 6.37 -19.75
#